data_bb370c8ce254c573ad6a91df8a0c10a8
#
_entry.id   bb370c8ce254c573ad6a91df8a0c10a8
#
_cell.length_a   1.000
_cell.length_b   1.000
_cell.length_c   1.000
_cell.angle_alpha   90.00
_cell.angle_beta   90.00
_cell.angle_gamma   90.00
#
_symmetry.space_group_name_H-M   'P 1'
#
loop_
_entity.id
_entity.type
_entity.pdbx_description
1 polymer ?
#
loop_
_entity_poly.entity_id
_entity_poly.type
_entity_poly.pdbx_seq_one_letter_code
_entity_poly.pdbx_strand_id
1 'polypeptide(L)'
;MVPVNRGPHSARLAAFSGLPGTWMNKAITLPIKVEITPENKCGFCTNSTCCTYLTQHLDTPRSMEDFDTLLWQVAHHNTQAYKDEDGWFLLVNNRCGHLQDDGRCAIYETRPRICREHSNDGCEFEGPAGAEDFDLYFPDYASLLRYCRKKFRNWDRRLKKKA
;
A
#
# COMPACT_ATOMS: atom_id res chain seq x y z
N MET A 1 -39.27 -16.70 10.16
CA MET A 1 -39.56 -16.89 11.59
C MET A 1 -39.06 -18.27 11.98
N VAL A 2 -37.95 -18.36 12.69
CA VAL A 2 -37.40 -19.61 13.24
C VAL A 2 -37.20 -19.34 14.74
N PRO A 3 -37.71 -20.18 15.64
CA PRO A 3 -37.72 -19.91 17.06
C PRO A 3 -36.39 -20.18 17.75
N VAL A 4 -36.00 -19.26 18.62
CA VAL A 4 -34.86 -19.39 19.53
C VAL A 4 -35.23 -20.26 20.70
N ASN A 5 -34.52 -21.37 20.89
CA ASN A 5 -34.69 -22.24 22.02
C ASN A 5 -33.70 -21.85 23.13
N ARG A 6 -34.25 -21.39 24.27
CA ARG A 6 -33.52 -21.16 25.53
C ARG A 6 -33.78 -22.29 26.46
N GLY A 7 -32.74 -23.02 26.87
CA GLY A 7 -32.78 -23.98 27.96
C GLY A 7 -31.77 -23.64 29.06
N PRO A 8 -32.18 -23.61 30.33
CA PRO A 8 -31.29 -23.28 31.43
C PRO A 8 -30.66 -24.55 32.03
N HIS A 9 -29.34 -24.56 32.20
CA HIS A 9 -28.71 -25.49 33.14
C HIS A 9 -27.91 -24.73 34.19
N SER A 10 -28.59 -24.57 35.33
CA SER A 10 -28.03 -24.25 36.62
C SER A 10 -27.25 -25.46 37.13
N ALA A 11 -25.93 -25.41 37.15
CA ALA A 11 -25.09 -26.34 37.88
C ALA A 11 -24.50 -25.65 39.11
N ARG A 12 -24.98 -26.06 40.29
CA ARG A 12 -24.42 -25.66 41.60
C ARG A 12 -23.01 -26.20 41.74
N LEU A 13 -22.03 -25.30 41.88
CA LEU A 13 -20.67 -25.68 42.27
C LEU A 13 -20.61 -25.78 43.80
N ALA A 14 -20.26 -26.98 44.27
CA ALA A 14 -19.99 -27.24 45.68
C ALA A 14 -18.66 -26.59 46.06
N ALA A 15 -18.67 -25.90 47.19
CA ALA A 15 -17.48 -25.31 47.79
C ALA A 15 -16.55 -26.40 48.31
N PHE A 16 -15.34 -26.43 47.77
CA PHE A 16 -14.21 -27.15 48.39
C PHE A 16 -13.32 -26.13 49.10
N SER A 17 -13.41 -26.11 50.40
CA SER A 17 -12.56 -25.33 51.28
C SER A 17 -11.29 -26.13 51.62
N GLY A 18 -10.16 -25.53 51.38
CA GLY A 18 -8.93 -25.85 52.08
C GLY A 18 -7.83 -26.51 51.25
N LEU A 19 -6.85 -25.67 50.86
CA LEU A 19 -5.42 -25.99 51.00
C LEU A 19 -4.61 -24.70 50.72
N PRO A 20 -3.66 -24.28 51.59
CA PRO A 20 -2.79 -23.16 51.33
C PRO A 20 -1.57 -23.67 50.55
N GLY A 21 -1.50 -23.28 49.31
CA GLY A 21 -0.35 -23.57 48.47
C GLY A 21 -0.25 -22.55 47.35
N THR A 22 0.31 -21.38 47.64
CA THR A 22 0.68 -20.37 46.65
C THR A 22 1.77 -20.87 45.72
N TRP A 23 1.41 -21.66 44.76
CA TRP A 23 2.23 -21.82 43.54
C TRP A 23 1.94 -20.67 42.63
N MET A 24 2.64 -19.55 42.83
CA MET A 24 2.70 -18.51 41.80
C MET A 24 3.45 -19.11 40.60
N ASN A 25 2.68 -19.70 39.68
CA ASN A 25 3.15 -19.90 38.31
C ASN A 25 3.42 -18.50 37.71
N LYS A 26 4.62 -17.98 37.95
CA LYS A 26 5.16 -16.96 37.06
C LYS A 26 5.24 -17.60 35.68
N ALA A 27 4.25 -17.34 34.85
CA ALA A 27 4.36 -17.59 33.42
C ALA A 27 5.59 -16.80 32.95
N ILE A 28 6.70 -17.46 32.74
CA ILE A 28 7.87 -16.90 32.09
C ILE A 28 7.45 -16.75 30.63
N THR A 29 6.86 -15.60 30.29
CA THR A 29 6.64 -15.21 28.90
C THR A 29 8.01 -14.82 28.37
N LEU A 30 8.73 -15.80 27.82
CA LEU A 30 9.92 -15.51 27.03
C LEU A 30 9.42 -14.75 25.80
N PRO A 31 9.95 -13.54 25.53
CA PRO A 31 9.63 -12.86 24.30
C PRO A 31 10.16 -13.71 23.16
N ILE A 32 9.27 -14.41 22.45
CA ILE A 32 9.63 -15.07 21.22
C ILE A 32 9.95 -13.95 20.24
N LYS A 33 11.22 -13.69 19.99
CA LYS A 33 11.66 -12.78 18.97
C LYS A 33 11.43 -13.47 17.61
N VAL A 34 10.30 -13.18 17.01
CA VAL A 34 10.01 -13.66 15.65
C VAL A 34 10.91 -12.90 14.71
N GLU A 35 11.73 -13.60 13.95
CA GLU A 35 12.52 -13.01 12.88
C GLU A 35 11.59 -12.70 11.70
N ILE A 36 11.61 -11.44 11.25
CA ILE A 36 10.82 -11.01 10.09
C ILE A 36 11.64 -11.31 8.85
N THR A 37 11.08 -12.15 7.98
CA THR A 37 11.67 -12.57 6.71
C THR A 37 10.81 -12.10 5.53
N PRO A 38 11.33 -12.08 4.29
CA PRO A 38 10.53 -11.74 3.11
C PRO A 38 9.22 -12.53 3.03
N GLU A 39 9.22 -13.80 3.44
CA GLU A 39 8.06 -14.69 3.34
C GLU A 39 6.97 -14.38 4.38
N ASN A 40 7.34 -13.87 5.55
CA ASN A 40 6.41 -13.65 6.65
C ASN A 40 6.09 -12.18 6.94
N LYS A 41 6.84 -11.22 6.36
CA LYS A 41 6.71 -9.79 6.69
C LYS A 41 5.32 -9.21 6.44
N CYS A 42 4.57 -9.72 5.45
CA CYS A 42 3.18 -9.31 5.23
C CYS A 42 2.26 -9.62 6.42
N GLY A 43 2.53 -10.66 7.19
CA GLY A 43 1.79 -10.99 8.41
C GLY A 43 2.03 -10.01 9.56
N PHE A 44 3.13 -9.27 9.52
CA PHE A 44 3.51 -8.24 10.50
C PHE A 44 3.30 -6.82 9.98
N CYS A 45 2.93 -6.66 8.71
CA CYS A 45 2.75 -5.37 8.09
C CYS A 45 1.48 -4.68 8.63
N THR A 46 1.65 -3.51 9.24
CA THR A 46 0.55 -2.68 9.74
C THR A 46 0.26 -1.49 8.83
N ASN A 47 1.21 -1.13 7.98
CA ASN A 47 1.09 0.04 7.10
C ASN A 47 0.36 -0.28 5.80
N SER A 48 0.55 -1.52 5.28
CA SER A 48 -0.05 -2.01 4.02
C SER A 48 0.06 -1.01 2.86
N THR A 49 1.23 -0.35 2.76
CA THR A 49 1.51 0.73 1.80
C THR A 49 1.19 0.30 0.38
N CYS A 50 1.50 -0.96 0.01
CA CYS A 50 1.15 -1.54 -1.30
C CYS A 50 -0.36 -1.56 -1.64
N CYS A 51 -1.23 -1.30 -0.65
CA CYS A 51 -2.68 -1.15 -0.82
C CYS A 51 -3.14 0.32 -0.80
N THR A 52 -2.23 1.28 -0.71
CA THR A 52 -2.56 2.71 -0.64
C THR A 52 -2.34 3.47 -1.94
N TYR A 53 -1.74 2.82 -2.92
CA TYR A 53 -1.52 3.36 -4.26
C TYR A 53 -1.63 2.26 -5.32
N LEU A 54 -1.67 2.67 -6.57
CA LEU A 54 -1.46 1.80 -7.72
C LEU A 54 -0.47 2.46 -8.69
N THR A 55 0.27 1.63 -9.41
CA THR A 55 1.16 2.08 -10.48
C THR A 55 0.68 1.54 -11.83
N GLN A 56 0.87 2.34 -12.87
CA GLN A 56 0.61 1.94 -14.25
C GLN A 56 1.87 2.20 -15.08
N HIS A 57 2.41 1.17 -15.70
CA HIS A 57 3.51 1.32 -16.65
C HIS A 57 3.02 2.13 -17.86
N LEU A 58 3.83 3.07 -18.30
CA LEU A 58 3.59 3.95 -19.44
C LEU A 58 4.58 3.64 -20.56
N ASP A 59 4.13 3.79 -21.80
CA ASP A 59 5.06 3.89 -22.91
C ASP A 59 6.01 5.07 -22.67
N THR A 60 7.30 4.88 -22.98
CA THR A 60 8.30 5.92 -22.80
C THR A 60 7.91 7.20 -23.56
N PRO A 61 7.62 8.31 -22.88
CA PRO A 61 7.24 9.56 -23.53
C PRO A 61 8.42 10.17 -24.27
N ARG A 62 8.28 10.40 -25.58
CA ARG A 62 9.34 10.87 -26.47
C ARG A 62 9.03 12.24 -27.09
N SER A 63 7.77 12.49 -27.38
CA SER A 63 7.30 13.69 -28.07
C SER A 63 6.72 14.73 -27.10
N MET A 64 6.53 15.95 -27.56
CA MET A 64 5.79 16.97 -26.80
C MET A 64 4.34 16.54 -26.52
N GLU A 65 3.73 15.77 -27.42
CA GLU A 65 2.36 15.30 -27.31
C GLU A 65 2.24 14.24 -26.21
N ASP A 66 3.21 13.31 -26.11
CA ASP A 66 3.25 12.31 -25.04
C ASP A 66 3.37 13.01 -23.67
N PHE A 67 4.28 13.99 -23.56
CA PHE A 67 4.44 14.77 -22.32
C PHE A 67 3.24 15.67 -22.01
N ASP A 68 2.51 16.14 -23.00
CA ASP A 68 1.28 16.89 -22.78
C ASP A 68 0.17 15.99 -22.21
N THR A 69 0.09 14.75 -22.72
CA THR A 69 -0.79 13.71 -22.18
C THR A 69 -0.41 13.37 -20.73
N LEU A 70 0.88 13.17 -20.46
CA LEU A 70 1.37 12.89 -19.10
C LEU A 70 1.09 14.05 -18.15
N LEU A 71 1.25 15.29 -18.63
CA LEU A 71 0.96 16.50 -17.87
C LEU A 71 -0.53 16.58 -17.51
N TRP A 72 -1.43 16.21 -18.43
CA TRP A 72 -2.85 16.11 -18.17
C TRP A 72 -3.15 15.05 -17.09
N GLN A 73 -2.50 13.89 -17.14
CA GLN A 73 -2.67 12.84 -16.12
C GLN A 73 -2.24 13.34 -14.72
N VAL A 74 -1.06 13.97 -14.62
CA VAL A 74 -0.52 14.51 -13.37
C VAL A 74 -1.27 15.75 -12.88
N ALA A 75 -2.11 16.39 -13.70
CA ALA A 75 -3.01 17.44 -13.27
C ALA A 75 -4.14 16.95 -12.34
N HIS A 76 -4.38 15.65 -12.28
CA HIS A 76 -5.38 15.07 -11.39
C HIS A 76 -4.82 14.92 -9.98
N HIS A 77 -5.70 15.12 -8.99
CA HIS A 77 -5.31 14.96 -7.58
C HIS A 77 -4.76 13.55 -7.31
N ASN A 78 -3.77 13.47 -6.44
CA ASN A 78 -3.15 12.23 -5.99
C ASN A 78 -2.46 11.44 -7.11
N THR A 79 -2.20 12.07 -8.25
CA THR A 79 -1.53 11.46 -9.39
C THR A 79 -0.14 12.05 -9.57
N GLN A 80 0.84 11.18 -9.68
CA GLN A 80 2.26 11.49 -9.80
C GLN A 80 2.84 10.71 -10.99
N ALA A 81 4.02 11.07 -11.44
CA ALA A 81 4.75 10.27 -12.43
C ALA A 81 6.20 10.09 -11.99
N TYR A 82 6.77 8.96 -12.34
CA TYR A 82 8.18 8.69 -12.11
C TYR A 82 8.79 7.87 -13.23
N LYS A 83 10.12 7.86 -13.26
CA LYS A 83 10.92 6.99 -14.11
C LYS A 83 11.96 6.29 -13.24
N ASP A 84 12.12 5.00 -13.40
CA ASP A 84 13.15 4.17 -12.84
C ASP A 84 13.86 3.34 -13.93
N GLU A 85 14.59 2.31 -13.54
CA GLU A 85 15.28 1.39 -14.45
C GLU A 85 14.32 0.61 -15.36
N ASP A 86 13.10 0.31 -14.88
CA ASP A 86 12.08 -0.44 -15.62
C ASP A 86 11.27 0.44 -16.59
N GLY A 87 11.35 1.77 -16.48
CA GLY A 87 10.69 2.67 -17.41
C GLY A 87 9.93 3.82 -16.77
N TRP A 88 8.83 4.22 -17.43
CA TRP A 88 7.97 5.31 -16.98
C TRP A 88 6.70 4.76 -16.35
N PHE A 89 6.29 5.39 -15.26
CA PHE A 89 5.11 4.99 -14.51
C PHE A 89 4.26 6.18 -14.10
N LEU A 90 2.95 5.94 -14.10
CA LEU A 90 1.99 6.77 -13.40
C LEU A 90 1.75 6.14 -12.02
N LEU A 91 1.79 6.94 -10.98
CA LEU A 91 1.48 6.54 -9.61
C LEU A 91 0.23 7.29 -9.16
N VAL A 92 -0.78 6.55 -8.73
CA VAL A 92 -2.03 7.10 -8.24
C VAL A 92 -2.20 6.70 -6.78
N ASN A 93 -2.13 7.68 -5.87
CA ASN A 93 -2.34 7.46 -4.45
C ASN A 93 -3.83 7.29 -4.19
N ASN A 94 -4.28 6.04 -4.17
CA ASN A 94 -5.67 5.67 -3.94
C ASN A 94 -5.75 4.39 -3.12
N ARG A 95 -6.34 4.47 -1.94
CA ARG A 95 -6.48 3.34 -1.03
C ARG A 95 -7.36 2.26 -1.66
N CYS A 96 -6.91 1.01 -1.60
CA CYS A 96 -7.70 -0.14 -2.01
C CYS A 96 -8.98 -0.26 -1.16
N GLY A 97 -10.13 -0.45 -1.82
CA GLY A 97 -11.42 -0.60 -1.14
C GLY A 97 -11.55 -1.87 -0.29
N HIS A 98 -10.63 -2.82 -0.43
CA HIS A 98 -10.58 -4.05 0.37
C HIS A 98 -9.54 -4.00 1.51
N LEU A 99 -8.85 -2.88 1.68
CA LEU A 99 -7.96 -2.67 2.81
C LEU A 99 -8.78 -2.33 4.05
N GLN A 100 -8.72 -3.17 5.07
CA GLN A 100 -9.39 -2.99 6.36
C GLN A 100 -8.64 -1.97 7.24
N ASP A 101 -9.27 -1.51 8.31
CA ASP A 101 -8.68 -0.51 9.21
C ASP A 101 -7.53 -1.08 10.05
N ASP A 102 -7.49 -2.40 10.22
CA ASP A 102 -6.40 -3.11 10.88
C ASP A 102 -5.19 -3.39 9.95
N GLY A 103 -5.23 -2.88 8.72
CA GLY A 103 -4.18 -3.07 7.71
C GLY A 103 -4.25 -4.38 6.95
N ARG A 104 -5.30 -5.19 7.14
CA ARG A 104 -5.46 -6.48 6.46
C ARG A 104 -6.31 -6.38 5.20
N CYS A 105 -6.09 -7.32 4.28
CA CYS A 105 -6.88 -7.44 3.06
C CYS A 105 -8.13 -8.28 3.30
N ALA A 106 -9.32 -7.71 3.10
CA ALA A 106 -10.59 -8.41 3.25
C ALA A 106 -10.79 -9.59 2.28
N ILE A 107 -10.09 -9.55 1.14
CA ILE A 107 -10.16 -10.58 0.09
C ILE A 107 -8.83 -11.33 -0.07
N TYR A 108 -8.07 -11.52 1.01
CA TYR A 108 -6.70 -12.04 0.94
C TYR A 108 -6.57 -13.31 0.09
N GLU A 109 -7.47 -14.28 0.27
CA GLU A 109 -7.45 -15.56 -0.44
C GLU A 109 -7.82 -15.45 -1.93
N THR A 110 -8.63 -14.45 -2.28
CA THR A 110 -9.14 -14.23 -3.64
C THR A 110 -8.53 -13.00 -4.33
N ARG A 111 -7.41 -12.50 -3.81
CA ARG A 111 -6.70 -11.35 -4.37
C ARG A 111 -6.45 -11.48 -5.86
N PRO A 112 -6.46 -10.38 -6.62
CA PRO A 112 -5.96 -10.35 -7.99
C PRO A 112 -4.55 -10.93 -8.11
N ARG A 113 -4.21 -11.43 -9.30
CA ARG A 113 -2.90 -12.03 -9.58
C ARG A 113 -1.75 -11.08 -9.23
N ILE A 114 -1.85 -9.82 -9.62
CA ILE A 114 -0.83 -8.82 -9.34
C ILE A 114 -0.54 -8.65 -7.83
N CYS A 115 -1.57 -8.73 -6.99
CA CYS A 115 -1.39 -8.67 -5.53
C CYS A 115 -0.77 -9.95 -4.95
N ARG A 116 -0.91 -11.10 -5.64
CA ARG A 116 -0.31 -12.37 -5.22
C ARG A 116 1.14 -12.49 -5.66
N GLU A 117 1.47 -11.91 -6.80
CA GLU A 117 2.80 -11.94 -7.41
C GLU A 117 3.67 -10.77 -6.95
N HIS A 118 3.13 -9.87 -6.13
CA HIS A 118 3.90 -8.74 -5.58
C HIS A 118 5.10 -9.25 -4.79
N SER A 119 6.30 -8.91 -5.24
CA SER A 119 7.53 -9.29 -4.55
C SER A 119 7.63 -8.59 -3.20
N ASN A 120 8.03 -9.37 -2.18
CA ASN A 120 8.32 -8.81 -0.87
C ASN A 120 9.73 -8.21 -0.76
N ASP A 121 10.58 -8.39 -1.76
CA ASP A 121 11.97 -7.94 -1.72
C ASP A 121 12.07 -6.41 -1.77
N GLY A 122 11.25 -5.77 -2.59
CA GLY A 122 11.18 -4.32 -2.73
C GLY A 122 9.98 -3.68 -2.03
N CYS A 123 9.35 -4.36 -1.04
CA CYS A 123 8.17 -3.78 -0.41
C CYS A 123 8.53 -2.69 0.61
N GLU A 124 7.69 -1.68 0.69
CA GLU A 124 7.82 -0.52 1.57
C GLU A 124 7.47 -0.84 3.03
N PHE A 125 7.81 -2.04 3.51
CA PHE A 125 7.58 -2.48 4.88
C PHE A 125 8.34 -1.60 5.90
N GLU A 126 9.56 -1.21 5.54
CA GLU A 126 10.43 -0.38 6.39
C GLU A 126 10.23 1.13 6.19
N GLY A 127 9.53 1.51 5.12
CA GLY A 127 9.25 2.90 4.80
C GLY A 127 8.84 3.09 3.35
N PRO A 128 8.19 4.22 3.01
CA PRO A 128 7.84 4.53 1.62
C PRO A 128 9.11 4.80 0.80
N ALA A 129 9.05 4.50 -0.49
CA ALA A 129 10.08 4.89 -1.44
C ALA A 129 10.30 6.40 -1.43
N GLY A 130 11.55 6.83 -1.40
CA GLY A 130 11.94 8.24 -1.46
C GLY A 130 12.11 8.74 -2.90
N ALA A 131 12.19 10.05 -3.08
CA ALA A 131 12.44 10.63 -4.41
C ALA A 131 13.81 10.21 -5.00
N GLU A 132 14.74 9.83 -4.13
CA GLU A 132 16.10 9.35 -4.46
C GLU A 132 16.12 7.96 -5.11
N ASP A 133 15.04 7.19 -4.96
CA ASP A 133 14.93 5.84 -5.53
C ASP A 133 14.55 5.88 -7.02
N PHE A 134 14.27 7.08 -7.56
CA PHE A 134 13.84 7.25 -8.94
C PHE A 134 14.83 8.07 -9.76
N ASP A 135 15.03 7.70 -11.03
CA ASP A 135 15.79 8.50 -12.00
C ASP A 135 15.15 9.89 -12.19
N LEU A 136 13.82 9.92 -12.26
CA LEU A 136 13.01 11.13 -12.36
C LEU A 136 11.75 10.96 -11.51
N TYR A 137 11.38 11.99 -10.76
CA TYR A 137 10.17 12.00 -9.95
C TYR A 137 9.41 13.31 -10.09
N PHE A 138 8.12 13.22 -10.34
CA PHE A 138 7.21 14.34 -10.56
C PHE A 138 6.01 14.23 -9.61
N PRO A 139 6.12 14.78 -8.39
CA PRO A 139 5.05 14.70 -7.39
C PRO A 139 3.80 15.52 -7.76
N ASP A 140 3.94 16.44 -8.70
CA ASP A 140 2.87 17.37 -9.09
C ASP A 140 3.01 17.89 -10.52
N TYR A 141 1.92 18.53 -10.98
CA TYR A 141 1.85 19.20 -12.27
C TYR A 141 2.99 20.23 -12.49
N ALA A 142 3.33 21.01 -11.46
CA ALA A 142 4.31 22.09 -11.61
C ALA A 142 5.72 21.56 -11.83
N SER A 143 6.08 20.47 -11.17
CA SER A 143 7.38 19.80 -11.33
C SER A 143 7.54 19.21 -12.73
N LEU A 144 6.52 18.52 -13.22
CA LEU A 144 6.51 17.98 -14.58
C LEU A 144 6.51 19.10 -15.65
N LEU A 145 5.73 20.15 -15.44
CA LEU A 145 5.72 21.31 -16.35
C LEU A 145 7.11 21.96 -16.46
N ARG A 146 7.79 22.13 -15.35
CA ARG A 146 9.19 22.65 -15.36
C ARG A 146 10.12 21.76 -16.18
N TYR A 147 9.99 20.44 -16.00
CA TYR A 147 10.76 19.49 -16.79
C TYR A 147 10.45 19.58 -18.28
N CYS A 148 9.18 19.65 -18.67
CA CYS A 148 8.76 19.79 -20.06
C CYS A 148 9.31 21.08 -20.72
N ARG A 149 9.26 22.18 -20.02
CA ARG A 149 9.83 23.47 -20.50
C ARG A 149 11.34 23.41 -20.68
N LYS A 150 12.04 22.69 -19.81
CA LYS A 150 13.50 22.47 -19.92
C LYS A 150 13.84 21.52 -21.09
N LYS A 151 13.05 20.47 -21.27
CA LYS A 151 13.27 19.44 -22.30
C LYS A 151 12.93 19.95 -23.70
N PHE A 152 11.89 20.75 -23.85
CA PHE A 152 11.36 21.20 -25.13
C PHE A 152 11.38 22.73 -25.22
N ARG A 153 12.32 23.25 -26.03
CA ARG A 153 12.53 24.71 -26.20
C ARG A 153 11.25 25.51 -26.56
N ASN A 154 10.29 24.86 -27.25
CA ASN A 154 9.08 25.50 -27.74
C ASN A 154 7.82 25.00 -27.01
N TRP A 155 7.97 24.49 -25.78
CA TRP A 155 6.87 23.89 -25.04
C TRP A 155 5.60 24.75 -24.99
N ASP A 156 5.73 26.03 -24.64
CA ASP A 156 4.57 26.91 -24.48
C ASP A 156 3.93 27.33 -25.83
N ARG A 157 4.61 27.09 -26.98
CA ARG A 157 4.04 27.35 -28.30
C ARG A 157 3.02 26.31 -28.76
N ARG A 158 2.99 25.11 -28.15
CA ARG A 158 2.04 24.05 -28.46
C ARG A 158 0.59 24.51 -28.29
N LEU A 159 0.34 25.42 -27.35
CA LEU A 159 -0.99 25.96 -27.05
C LEU A 159 -1.47 26.98 -28.11
N LYS A 160 -0.58 27.54 -28.93
CA LYS A 160 -0.90 28.58 -29.91
C LYS A 160 -1.36 28.04 -31.27
N LYS A 161 -1.30 26.69 -31.46
CA LYS A 161 -1.60 26.06 -32.75
C LYS A 161 -3.04 25.59 -32.93
N LYS A 162 -3.94 25.81 -31.96
CA LYS A 162 -5.36 25.41 -32.00
C LYS A 162 -6.32 26.58 -31.75
N ALA A 163 -6.02 27.75 -32.30
CA ALA A 163 -7.00 28.84 -32.41
C ALA A 163 -7.45 28.98 -33.87
#